data_20a0e380671178d5a75ea04dbe1476c7
#
_entry.id   20a0e380671178d5a75ea04dbe1476c7
#
_cell.length_a   1.000
_cell.length_b   1.000
_cell.length_c   1.000
_cell.angle_alpha   90.00
_cell.angle_beta   90.00
_cell.angle_gamma   90.00
#
_symmetry.space_group_name_H-M   'P 1'
#
loop_
_entity.id
_entity.type
_entity.pdbx_description
1 polymer ?
#
loop_
_entity_poly.entity_id
_entity_poly.type
_entity_poly.pdbx_seq_one_letter_code
_entity_poly.pdbx_strand_id
1 'polypeptide(L)'
;MARMEVSGADALIDDLTELSRLPYELAGDVLNAMADVVLPAQQKEIKRQWNGPYSTGFSAECIKKTAVKLELDGHSVSIYPQGTRTRGKQKIRNGEIAFLNEYGAPGRGIAARPAISTATAKSEEQAVEAGEKVYNAYLDSKNL
;
A
#
# COMPACT_ATOMS: atom_id res chain seq x y z
N MET A 1 32.32 7.40 50.17
CA MET A 1 31.33 6.81 49.25
C MET A 1 31.58 7.38 47.86
N ALA A 2 31.91 6.55 46.92
CA ALA A 2 32.10 7.03 45.55
C ALA A 2 30.70 7.17 44.89
N ARG A 3 30.36 8.35 44.41
CA ARG A 3 29.18 8.62 43.66
C ARG A 3 29.53 8.74 42.17
N MET A 4 28.94 7.90 41.35
CA MET A 4 29.11 7.96 39.90
C MET A 4 27.95 8.74 39.32
N GLU A 5 28.21 9.89 38.75
CA GLU A 5 27.23 10.63 37.97
C GLU A 5 27.44 10.32 36.50
N VAL A 6 26.41 9.78 35.85
CA VAL A 6 26.40 9.54 34.39
C VAL A 6 25.66 10.71 33.76
N SER A 7 26.43 11.62 33.18
CA SER A 7 25.83 12.72 32.38
C SER A 7 25.39 12.21 31.00
N GLY A 8 24.22 12.63 30.55
CA GLY A 8 23.69 12.25 29.25
C GLY A 8 22.74 11.05 29.26
N ALA A 9 22.52 10.42 30.40
CA ALA A 9 21.61 9.30 30.52
C ALA A 9 20.14 9.72 30.19
N ASP A 10 19.74 10.89 30.63
CA ASP A 10 18.39 11.40 30.37
C ASP A 10 18.18 11.68 28.88
N ALA A 11 19.15 12.28 28.22
CA ALA A 11 19.11 12.50 26.77
C ALA A 11 19.06 11.18 25.99
N LEU A 12 19.80 10.17 26.42
CA LEU A 12 19.74 8.83 25.81
C LEU A 12 18.37 8.17 26.03
N ILE A 13 17.78 8.32 27.20
CA ILE A 13 16.43 7.80 27.48
C ILE A 13 15.39 8.49 26.60
N ASP A 14 15.50 9.80 26.40
CA ASP A 14 14.62 10.55 25.52
C ASP A 14 14.77 10.09 24.07
N ASP A 15 15.98 9.93 23.56
CA ASP A 15 16.26 9.43 22.20
C ASP A 15 15.73 8.00 22.01
N LEU A 16 15.94 7.10 22.97
CA LEU A 16 15.41 5.73 22.94
C LEU A 16 13.87 5.71 23.00
N THR A 17 13.27 6.63 23.75
CA THR A 17 11.81 6.78 23.82
C THR A 17 11.24 7.24 22.47
N GLU A 18 11.88 8.21 21.83
CA GLU A 18 11.50 8.64 20.48
C GLU A 18 11.66 7.52 19.45
N LEU A 19 12.77 6.80 19.49
CA LEU A 19 12.98 5.62 18.63
C LEU A 19 11.92 4.53 18.82
N SER A 20 11.47 4.34 20.06
CA SER A 20 10.39 3.37 20.33
C SER A 20 9.04 3.79 19.76
N ARG A 21 8.83 5.06 19.51
CA ARG A 21 7.61 5.60 18.87
C ARG A 21 7.65 5.56 17.36
N LEU A 22 8.83 5.39 16.76
CA LEU A 22 9.00 5.32 15.31
C LEU A 22 7.99 4.39 14.63
N PRO A 23 7.74 3.16 15.10
CA PRO A 23 6.79 2.26 14.47
C PRO A 23 5.37 2.80 14.43
N TYR A 24 4.97 3.58 15.41
CA TYR A 24 3.61 4.11 15.52
C TYR A 24 3.39 5.40 14.74
N GLU A 25 4.31 6.35 14.85
CA GLU A 25 4.18 7.67 14.22
C GLU A 25 4.50 7.62 12.72
N LEU A 26 5.48 6.82 12.35
CA LEU A 26 6.09 6.81 11.02
C LEU A 26 5.54 5.73 10.10
N ALA A 27 5.14 4.57 10.65
CA ALA A 27 4.72 3.43 9.84
C ALA A 27 3.56 3.78 8.90
N GLY A 28 2.61 4.56 9.37
CA GLY A 28 1.50 5.04 8.56
C GLY A 28 1.94 5.90 7.38
N ASP A 29 2.84 6.84 7.62
CA ASP A 29 3.33 7.75 6.59
C ASP A 29 4.19 7.01 5.55
N VAL A 30 5.04 6.09 5.99
CA VAL A 30 5.83 5.22 5.10
C VAL A 30 4.92 4.38 4.22
N LEU A 31 3.94 3.69 4.81
CA LEU A 31 3.02 2.83 4.07
C LEU A 31 2.14 3.63 3.09
N ASN A 32 1.67 4.81 3.48
CA ASN A 32 0.92 5.69 2.58
C ASN A 32 1.78 6.16 1.41
N ALA A 33 3.03 6.53 1.64
CA ALA A 33 3.96 6.93 0.57
C ALA A 33 4.20 5.78 -0.42
N MET A 34 4.37 4.56 0.08
CA MET A 34 4.50 3.36 -0.75
C MET A 34 3.22 3.08 -1.54
N ALA A 35 2.07 3.14 -0.89
CA ALA A 35 0.78 2.92 -1.54
C ALA A 35 0.47 3.95 -2.62
N ASP A 36 0.87 5.21 -2.42
CA ASP A 36 0.69 6.28 -3.39
C ASP A 36 1.55 6.11 -4.66
N VAL A 37 2.57 5.26 -4.62
CA VAL A 37 3.32 4.82 -5.80
C VAL A 37 2.63 3.62 -6.47
N VAL A 38 2.22 2.64 -5.71
CA VAL A 38 1.64 1.39 -6.22
C VAL A 38 0.27 1.59 -6.82
N LEU A 39 -0.60 2.37 -6.18
CA LEU A 39 -1.98 2.59 -6.61
C LEU A 39 -2.09 3.15 -8.04
N PRO A 40 -1.41 4.25 -8.41
CA PRO A 40 -1.45 4.75 -9.78
C PRO A 40 -0.88 3.76 -10.79
N ALA A 41 0.15 3.01 -10.42
CA ALA A 41 0.76 1.98 -11.26
C ALA A 41 -0.24 0.85 -11.58
N GLN A 42 -0.99 0.39 -10.57
CA GLN A 42 -2.04 -0.59 -10.77
C GLN A 42 -3.18 -0.07 -11.65
N GLN A 43 -3.64 1.15 -11.40
CA GLN A 43 -4.68 1.77 -12.21
C GLN A 43 -4.28 1.91 -13.67
N LYS A 44 -3.05 2.32 -13.94
CA LYS A 44 -2.50 2.45 -15.29
C LYS A 44 -2.42 1.10 -16.00
N GLU A 45 -1.92 0.07 -15.32
CA GLU A 45 -1.77 -1.26 -15.89
C GLU A 45 -3.14 -1.92 -16.14
N ILE A 46 -4.12 -1.72 -15.26
CA ILE A 46 -5.48 -2.17 -15.45
C ILE A 46 -6.10 -1.54 -16.71
N LYS A 47 -5.94 -0.24 -16.89
CA LYS A 47 -6.40 0.46 -18.10
C LYS A 47 -5.73 -0.08 -19.37
N ARG A 48 -4.46 -0.46 -19.27
CA ARG A 48 -3.72 -1.03 -20.39
C ARG A 48 -4.15 -2.46 -20.74
N GLN A 49 -4.32 -3.33 -19.75
CA GLN A 49 -4.59 -4.76 -19.95
C GLN A 49 -6.07 -5.11 -20.02
N TRP A 50 -6.91 -4.47 -19.20
CA TRP A 50 -8.33 -4.79 -19.12
C TRP A 50 -9.15 -3.86 -20.00
N ASN A 51 -8.65 -3.53 -21.14
CA ASN A 51 -9.38 -2.78 -22.14
C ASN A 51 -10.07 -3.73 -23.13
N GLY A 52 -11.21 -3.32 -23.64
CA GLY A 52 -11.98 -4.06 -24.61
C GLY A 52 -13.17 -3.20 -25.10
N PRO A 53 -13.95 -3.70 -26.06
CA PRO A 53 -15.05 -2.91 -26.65
C PRO A 53 -16.08 -2.46 -25.63
N TYR A 54 -16.19 -3.12 -24.48
CA TYR A 54 -17.13 -2.82 -23.41
C TYR A 54 -16.47 -2.23 -22.17
N SER A 55 -15.18 -1.90 -22.24
CA SER A 55 -14.44 -1.33 -21.10
C SER A 55 -14.84 0.13 -20.88
N THR A 56 -15.23 0.45 -19.64
CA THR A 56 -15.57 1.81 -19.20
C THR A 56 -14.47 2.48 -18.39
N GLY A 57 -13.36 1.77 -18.09
CA GLY A 57 -12.32 2.23 -17.16
C GLY A 57 -12.72 2.11 -15.69
N PHE A 58 -13.92 1.66 -15.39
CA PHE A 58 -14.44 1.57 -14.03
C PHE A 58 -13.62 0.63 -13.12
N SER A 59 -13.06 -0.45 -13.69
CA SER A 59 -12.23 -1.38 -12.93
C SER A 59 -10.97 -0.72 -12.37
N ALA A 60 -10.38 0.23 -13.09
CA ALA A 60 -9.26 1.02 -12.57
C ALA A 60 -9.70 2.02 -11.49
N GLU A 61 -10.85 2.65 -11.66
CA GLU A 61 -11.37 3.63 -10.71
C GLU A 61 -11.78 3.02 -9.38
N CYS A 62 -12.21 1.75 -9.35
CA CYS A 62 -12.61 1.08 -8.11
C CYS A 62 -11.45 0.54 -7.29
N ILE A 63 -10.24 0.49 -7.82
CA ILE A 63 -9.02 0.19 -7.04
C ILE A 63 -8.71 1.38 -6.15
N LYS A 64 -8.65 1.13 -4.84
CA LYS A 64 -8.39 2.17 -3.84
C LYS A 64 -7.54 1.60 -2.71
N LYS A 65 -6.80 2.47 -2.05
CA LYS A 65 -6.09 2.12 -0.82
C LYS A 65 -7.02 2.27 0.39
N THR A 66 -6.77 1.49 1.42
CA THR A 66 -7.40 1.64 2.73
C THR A 66 -6.67 2.69 3.57
N ALA A 67 -7.30 3.13 4.66
CA ALA A 67 -6.59 3.80 5.73
C ALA A 67 -5.57 2.84 6.38
N VAL A 68 -4.57 3.40 7.05
CA VAL A 68 -3.61 2.61 7.84
C VAL A 68 -4.36 1.90 8.96
N LYS A 69 -4.13 0.61 9.09
CA LYS A 69 -4.68 -0.23 10.17
C LYS A 69 -3.57 -0.74 11.06
N LEU A 70 -3.82 -0.74 12.35
CA LEU A 70 -2.98 -1.43 13.32
C LEU A 70 -3.46 -2.87 13.46
N GLU A 71 -2.58 -3.81 13.20
CA GLU A 71 -2.81 -5.25 13.33
C GLU A 71 -1.87 -5.84 14.38
N LEU A 72 -2.06 -7.12 14.73
CA LEU A 72 -1.23 -7.79 15.72
C LEU A 72 0.27 -7.79 15.36
N ASP A 73 0.57 -7.87 14.07
CA ASP A 73 1.93 -7.97 13.54
C ASP A 73 2.50 -6.61 13.08
N GLY A 74 1.76 -5.51 13.30
CA GLY A 74 2.19 -4.17 12.92
C GLY A 74 1.12 -3.35 12.19
N HIS A 75 1.54 -2.48 11.29
CA HIS A 75 0.66 -1.64 10.50
C HIS A 75 0.48 -2.19 9.09
N SER A 76 -0.70 -1.99 8.52
CA SER A 76 -0.98 -2.38 7.14
C SER A 76 -1.78 -1.32 6.38
N VAL A 77 -1.55 -1.28 5.08
CA VAL A 77 -2.38 -0.58 4.09
C VAL A 77 -2.65 -1.57 2.97
N SER A 78 -3.90 -1.70 2.60
CA SER A 78 -4.30 -2.59 1.51
C SER A 78 -4.76 -1.79 0.29
N ILE A 79 -4.44 -2.29 -0.89
CA ILE A 79 -4.89 -1.75 -2.17
C ILE A 79 -5.68 -2.85 -2.86
N TYR A 80 -6.96 -2.62 -3.08
CA TYR A 80 -7.84 -3.62 -3.68
C TYR A 80 -9.07 -2.99 -4.33
N PRO A 81 -9.74 -3.70 -5.24
CA PRO A 81 -11.00 -3.26 -5.82
C PRO A 81 -12.10 -3.18 -4.76
N GLN A 82 -12.63 -1.99 -4.55
CA GLN A 82 -13.65 -1.73 -3.54
C GLN A 82 -15.02 -1.53 -4.16
N GLY A 83 -16.06 -1.85 -3.38
CA GLY A 83 -17.44 -1.61 -3.76
C GLY A 83 -18.04 -2.67 -4.67
N THR A 84 -19.20 -2.34 -5.16
CA THR A 84 -20.02 -3.19 -6.03
C THR A 84 -20.48 -2.40 -7.25
N ARG A 85 -20.81 -3.11 -8.32
CA ARG A 85 -21.48 -2.54 -9.50
C ARG A 85 -22.74 -3.32 -9.81
N THR A 86 -23.70 -2.65 -10.44
CA THR A 86 -24.92 -3.28 -10.90
C THR A 86 -24.78 -3.65 -12.39
N ARG A 87 -25.08 -4.89 -12.72
CA ARG A 87 -25.12 -5.40 -14.07
C ARG A 87 -26.49 -6.02 -14.33
N GLY A 88 -27.33 -5.27 -15.03
CA GLY A 88 -28.76 -5.62 -15.15
C GLY A 88 -29.43 -5.57 -13.77
N LYS A 89 -30.00 -6.70 -13.32
CA LYS A 89 -30.62 -6.83 -12.00
C LYS A 89 -29.68 -7.37 -10.91
N GLN A 90 -28.45 -7.70 -11.27
CA GLN A 90 -27.48 -8.30 -10.36
C GLN A 90 -26.48 -7.26 -9.83
N LYS A 91 -26.18 -7.39 -8.55
CA LYS A 91 -25.15 -6.65 -7.86
C LYS A 91 -23.89 -7.52 -7.78
N ILE A 92 -22.79 -7.05 -8.37
CA ILE A 92 -21.54 -7.81 -8.45
C ILE A 92 -20.45 -7.04 -7.71
N ARG A 93 -19.64 -7.74 -6.94
CA ARG A 93 -18.49 -7.15 -6.27
C ARG A 93 -17.40 -6.82 -7.29
N ASN A 94 -16.81 -5.64 -7.17
CA ASN A 94 -15.71 -5.23 -8.04
C ASN A 94 -14.48 -6.16 -7.88
N GLY A 95 -14.27 -6.70 -6.68
CA GLY A 95 -13.23 -7.69 -6.42
C GLY A 95 -13.40 -8.99 -7.21
N GLU A 96 -14.63 -9.46 -7.40
CA GLU A 96 -14.90 -10.68 -8.20
C GLU A 96 -14.54 -10.47 -9.67
N ILE A 97 -14.89 -9.31 -10.22
CA ILE A 97 -14.54 -8.95 -11.60
C ILE A 97 -13.02 -8.84 -11.77
N ALA A 98 -12.36 -8.19 -10.83
CA ALA A 98 -10.91 -8.07 -10.84
C ALA A 98 -10.23 -9.43 -10.73
N PHE A 99 -10.71 -10.32 -9.89
CA PHE A 99 -10.20 -11.68 -9.74
C PHE A 99 -10.27 -12.46 -11.06
N LEU A 100 -11.43 -12.41 -11.75
CA LEU A 100 -11.59 -13.06 -13.04
C LEU A 100 -10.65 -12.50 -14.11
N ASN A 101 -10.42 -11.20 -14.12
CA ASN A 101 -9.48 -10.58 -15.06
C ASN A 101 -8.03 -10.94 -14.72
N GLU A 102 -7.65 -10.92 -13.45
CA GLU A 102 -6.29 -11.19 -13.01
C GLU A 102 -5.88 -12.65 -13.24
N TYR A 103 -6.72 -13.57 -12.85
CA TYR A 103 -6.42 -15.01 -12.87
C TYR A 103 -7.08 -15.77 -14.00
N GLY A 104 -8.05 -15.18 -14.67
CA GLY A 104 -8.84 -15.83 -15.69
C GLY A 104 -9.82 -16.86 -15.15
N ALA A 105 -10.55 -17.48 -16.04
CA ALA A 105 -11.46 -18.60 -15.77
C ALA A 105 -11.46 -19.54 -16.98
N PRO A 106 -10.54 -20.53 -17.01
CA PRO A 106 -10.39 -21.41 -18.18
C PRO A 106 -11.66 -22.14 -18.56
N GLY A 107 -12.46 -22.56 -17.58
CA GLY A 107 -13.77 -23.21 -17.83
C GLY A 107 -14.82 -22.31 -18.48
N ARG A 108 -14.61 -20.99 -18.50
CA ARG A 108 -15.46 -19.99 -19.15
C ARG A 108 -14.80 -19.34 -20.38
N GLY A 109 -13.63 -19.81 -20.78
CA GLY A 109 -12.87 -19.21 -21.87
C GLY A 109 -12.29 -17.82 -21.57
N ILE A 110 -12.12 -17.48 -20.31
CA ILE A 110 -11.53 -16.19 -19.88
C ILE A 110 -10.04 -16.39 -19.64
N ALA A 111 -9.21 -15.72 -20.43
CA ALA A 111 -7.78 -15.72 -20.25
C ALA A 111 -7.35 -14.83 -19.09
N ALA A 112 -6.30 -15.23 -18.37
CA ALA A 112 -5.70 -14.40 -17.34
C ALA A 112 -5.03 -13.14 -17.94
N ARG A 113 -5.25 -12.01 -17.31
CA ARG A 113 -4.61 -10.73 -17.65
C ARG A 113 -4.08 -10.10 -16.36
N PRO A 114 -2.89 -10.51 -15.88
CA PRO A 114 -2.36 -10.14 -14.56
C PRO A 114 -1.88 -8.70 -14.53
N ALA A 115 -2.78 -7.75 -14.41
CA ALA A 115 -2.49 -6.33 -14.36
C ALA A 115 -2.03 -5.88 -12.97
N ILE A 116 -2.69 -6.34 -11.91
CA ILE A 116 -2.38 -5.94 -10.53
C ILE A 116 -1.02 -6.46 -10.11
N SER A 117 -0.77 -7.75 -10.28
CA SER A 117 0.52 -8.36 -9.93
C SER A 117 1.67 -7.81 -10.78
N THR A 118 1.45 -7.58 -12.07
CA THR A 118 2.45 -6.97 -12.96
C THR A 118 2.80 -5.55 -12.51
N ALA A 119 1.81 -4.72 -12.24
CA ALA A 119 2.04 -3.35 -11.77
C ALA A 119 2.74 -3.31 -10.42
N THR A 120 2.36 -4.18 -9.49
CA THR A 120 2.99 -4.29 -8.19
C THR A 120 4.48 -4.64 -8.33
N ALA A 121 4.81 -5.64 -9.11
CA ALA A 121 6.20 -6.03 -9.36
C ALA A 121 7.03 -4.91 -10.01
N LYS A 122 6.46 -4.19 -10.99
CA LYS A 122 7.14 -3.09 -11.68
C LYS A 122 7.34 -1.85 -10.81
N SER A 123 6.47 -1.61 -9.84
CA SER A 123 6.50 -0.43 -8.98
C SER A 123 7.16 -0.67 -7.62
N GLU A 124 7.56 -1.89 -7.30
CA GLU A 124 8.11 -2.28 -6.00
C GLU A 124 9.31 -1.43 -5.60
N GLU A 125 10.30 -1.30 -6.47
CA GLU A 125 11.51 -0.52 -6.21
C GLU A 125 11.19 0.95 -5.92
N GLN A 126 10.34 1.57 -6.75
CA GLN A 126 9.92 2.96 -6.56
C GLN A 126 9.09 3.15 -5.28
N ALA A 127 8.29 2.17 -4.92
CA ALA A 127 7.52 2.19 -3.67
C ALA A 127 8.45 2.15 -2.46
N VAL A 128 9.45 1.26 -2.47
CA VAL A 128 10.46 1.17 -1.40
C VAL A 128 11.24 2.48 -1.29
N GLU A 129 11.69 3.07 -2.39
CA GLU A 129 12.37 4.36 -2.40
C GLU A 129 11.51 5.47 -1.80
N ALA A 130 10.21 5.51 -2.13
CA ALA A 130 9.29 6.49 -1.57
C ALA A 130 9.13 6.32 -0.05
N GLY A 131 9.04 5.10 0.43
CA GLY A 131 9.01 4.77 1.86
C GLY A 131 10.30 5.17 2.58
N GLU A 132 11.45 4.88 1.99
CA GLU A 132 12.77 5.25 2.52
C GLU A 132 12.95 6.77 2.63
N LYS A 133 12.49 7.53 1.67
CA LYS A 133 12.53 8.99 1.72
C LYS A 133 11.75 9.55 2.92
N VAL A 134 10.56 9.03 3.17
CA VAL A 134 9.75 9.43 4.33
C VAL A 134 10.44 9.05 5.63
N TYR A 135 10.99 7.85 5.71
CA TYR A 135 11.72 7.37 6.86
C TYR A 135 12.96 8.23 7.16
N ASN A 136 13.78 8.49 6.16
CA ASN A 136 14.98 9.30 6.30
C ASN A 136 14.67 10.76 6.65
N ALA A 137 13.63 11.34 6.04
CA ALA A 137 13.20 12.69 6.39
C ALA A 137 12.75 12.80 7.86
N TYR A 138 12.10 11.77 8.37
CA TYR A 138 11.73 11.71 9.78
C TYR A 138 12.96 11.65 10.69
N LEU A 139 13.91 10.76 10.39
CA LEU A 139 15.17 10.67 11.15
C LEU A 139 15.90 12.00 11.18
N ASP A 140 16.03 12.66 10.03
CA ASP A 140 16.67 13.97 9.91
C ASP A 140 15.94 15.03 10.74
N SER A 141 14.60 15.02 10.76
CA SER A 141 13.80 15.94 11.55
C SER A 141 13.99 15.79 13.06
N LYS A 142 14.41 14.60 13.50
CA LYS A 142 14.66 14.27 14.90
C LYS A 142 16.13 14.35 15.28
N ASN A 143 17.02 14.66 14.33
CA ASN A 143 18.49 14.64 14.51
C ASN A 143 19.05 13.26 14.94
N LEU A 144 18.44 12.21 14.42
CA LEU A 144 18.84 10.83 14.71
C LEU A 144 19.73 10.24 13.61
#